data_08bb63e5fdf127a575201fcdc9798e83
#
_entry.id   08bb63e5fdf127a575201fcdc9798e83
#
_cell.length_a   1.000
_cell.length_b   1.000
_cell.length_c   1.000
_cell.angle_alpha   90.00
_cell.angle_beta   90.00
_cell.angle_gamma   90.00
#
_symmetry.space_group_name_H-M   'P 1'
#
loop_
_entity.id
_entity.type
_entity.pdbx_description
1 polymer ?
#
loop_
_entity_poly.entity_id
_entity_poly.type
_entity_poly.pdbx_seq_one_letter_code
_entity_poly.pdbx_strand_id
1 'polypeptide(L)'
;SLMAVYASIIKFTIFEISILLFIITLSGVITQAPIGYLSDKYDRRLVIIISTFASAIFALLAIFTSGSSLENMYLAIELGTSKFLFFLAVGLYSSLALPLFSLNLAHTNDFVPKEKFVAAGGGLQLIFGIGAIGGPIVCTLFMKLFGVNGFFMFLIIFHIIIGVFGLMRMKVRKTEDNPDSTFTPLPATITPVGLELDPDTPADDAVTSLDDK
;
A
#
# COMPACT_ATOMS: atom_id res chain seq x y z
N SER A 1 10.67 -1.51 10.86
CA SER A 1 9.34 -0.97 10.52
C SER A 1 8.94 0.10 11.53
N LEU A 2 8.51 1.28 11.07
CA LEU A 2 8.03 2.37 11.94
C LEU A 2 6.81 1.95 12.77
N MET A 3 6.01 1.02 12.26
CA MET A 3 4.87 0.47 13.00
C MET A 3 5.32 -0.26 14.29
N ALA A 4 6.45 -0.96 14.26
CA ALA A 4 7.01 -1.58 15.45
C ALA A 4 7.46 -0.53 16.48
N VAL A 5 8.05 0.58 16.02
CA VAL A 5 8.42 1.72 16.88
C VAL A 5 7.17 2.35 17.50
N TYR A 6 6.14 2.61 16.70
CA TYR A 6 4.85 3.10 17.19
C TYR A 6 4.28 2.20 18.28
N ALA A 7 4.17 0.89 18.01
CA ALA A 7 3.64 -0.10 18.94
C ALA A 7 4.47 -0.18 20.25
N SER A 8 5.78 -0.05 20.15
CA SER A 8 6.68 0.02 21.31
C SER A 8 6.40 1.26 22.18
N ILE A 9 6.15 2.42 21.56
CA ILE A 9 5.83 3.67 22.30
C ILE A 9 4.50 3.55 23.06
N ILE A 10 3.50 2.89 22.48
CA ILE A 10 2.22 2.60 23.17
C ILE A 10 2.28 1.38 24.08
N LYS A 11 3.50 0.93 24.42
CA LYS A 11 3.79 -0.12 25.41
C LYS A 11 3.24 -1.51 25.07
N PHE A 12 3.18 -1.85 23.78
CA PHE A 12 2.91 -3.22 23.38
C PHE A 12 4.12 -4.11 23.70
N THR A 13 3.82 -5.33 24.14
CA THR A 13 4.84 -6.37 24.36
C THR A 13 5.44 -6.81 23.01
N ILE A 14 6.63 -7.42 23.05
CA ILE A 14 7.29 -7.97 21.84
C ILE A 14 6.37 -8.96 21.12
N PHE A 15 5.63 -9.77 21.87
CA PHE A 15 4.69 -10.73 21.30
C PHE A 15 3.52 -10.03 20.59
N GLU A 16 2.92 -8.99 21.18
CA GLU A 16 1.86 -8.20 20.56
C GLU A 16 2.34 -7.46 19.30
N ILE A 17 3.57 -6.94 19.31
CA ILE A 17 4.21 -6.34 18.13
C ILE A 17 4.37 -7.38 17.01
N SER A 18 4.80 -8.59 17.37
CA SER A 18 4.96 -9.69 16.40
C SER A 18 3.63 -10.09 15.77
N ILE A 19 2.56 -10.21 16.57
CA ILE A 19 1.20 -10.47 16.09
C ILE A 19 0.72 -9.33 15.17
N LEU A 20 0.96 -8.08 15.56
CA LEU A 20 0.57 -6.92 14.76
C LEU A 20 1.23 -6.93 13.37
N LEU A 21 2.54 -7.19 13.31
CA LEU A 21 3.27 -7.27 12.05
C LEU A 21 2.82 -8.48 11.22
N PHE A 22 2.49 -9.59 11.86
CA PHE A 22 1.91 -10.76 11.18
C PHE A 22 0.55 -10.43 10.57
N ILE A 23 -0.35 -9.77 11.31
CA ILE A 23 -1.67 -9.33 10.81
C ILE A 23 -1.51 -8.39 9.62
N ILE A 24 -0.60 -7.40 9.69
CA ILE A 24 -0.31 -6.48 8.60
C ILE A 24 0.07 -7.24 7.33
N THR A 25 1.02 -8.15 7.44
CA THR A 25 1.51 -8.90 6.28
C THR A 25 0.45 -9.84 5.74
N LEU A 26 -0.20 -10.61 6.63
CA LEU A 26 -1.20 -11.60 6.25
C LEU A 26 -2.41 -10.95 5.58
N SER A 27 -2.94 -9.86 6.13
CA SER A 27 -4.07 -9.14 5.56
C SER A 27 -3.77 -8.62 4.16
N GLY A 28 -2.58 -8.06 3.93
CA GLY A 28 -2.15 -7.61 2.61
C GLY A 28 -2.05 -8.76 1.59
N VAL A 29 -1.45 -9.89 1.99
CA VAL A 29 -1.33 -11.06 1.11
C VAL A 29 -2.70 -11.63 0.74
N ILE A 30 -3.59 -11.82 1.72
CA ILE A 30 -4.93 -12.38 1.48
C ILE A 30 -5.75 -11.49 0.54
N THR A 31 -5.66 -10.17 0.68
CA THR A 31 -6.50 -9.24 -0.08
C THR A 31 -5.93 -8.88 -1.45
N GLN A 32 -4.67 -9.19 -1.72
CA GLN A 32 -4.01 -8.85 -2.98
C GLN A 32 -4.72 -9.46 -4.19
N ALA A 33 -5.06 -10.75 -4.15
CA ALA A 33 -5.77 -11.42 -5.24
C ALA A 33 -7.23 -10.93 -5.40
N PRO A 34 -8.08 -10.82 -4.35
CA PRO A 34 -9.42 -10.26 -4.49
C PRO A 34 -9.44 -8.83 -5.03
N ILE A 35 -8.53 -7.96 -4.55
CA ILE A 35 -8.46 -6.56 -5.01
C ILE A 35 -7.97 -6.51 -6.46
N GLY A 36 -7.01 -7.37 -6.84
CA GLY A 36 -6.57 -7.52 -8.21
C GLY A 36 -7.71 -7.92 -9.14
N TYR A 37 -8.44 -8.97 -8.81
CA TYR A 37 -9.61 -9.39 -9.57
C TYR A 37 -10.65 -8.26 -9.70
N LEU A 38 -10.86 -7.47 -8.64
CA LEU A 38 -11.76 -6.34 -8.68
C LEU A 38 -11.27 -5.26 -9.65
N SER A 39 -9.96 -5.02 -9.69
CA SER A 39 -9.34 -4.04 -10.59
C SER A 39 -9.36 -4.44 -12.07
N ASP A 40 -9.40 -5.74 -12.35
CA ASP A 40 -9.54 -6.25 -13.72
C ASP A 40 -10.99 -6.22 -14.20
N LYS A 41 -11.96 -6.31 -13.26
CA LYS A 41 -13.40 -6.29 -13.57
C LYS A 41 -13.99 -4.88 -13.67
N TYR A 42 -13.43 -3.91 -12.93
CA TYR A 42 -13.91 -2.53 -12.87
C TYR A 42 -12.80 -1.56 -13.30
N ASP A 43 -13.13 -0.28 -13.50
CA ASP A 43 -12.12 0.74 -13.77
C ASP A 43 -11.04 0.73 -12.66
N ARG A 44 -9.82 0.32 -13.03
CA ARG A 44 -8.67 0.16 -12.11
C ARG A 44 -8.40 1.43 -11.31
N ARG A 45 -8.60 2.61 -11.92
CA ARG A 45 -8.45 3.91 -11.26
C ARG A 45 -9.45 4.08 -10.13
N LEU A 46 -10.69 3.63 -10.34
CA LEU A 46 -11.72 3.68 -9.31
C LEU A 46 -11.35 2.79 -8.12
N VAL A 47 -10.87 1.57 -8.39
CA VAL A 47 -10.43 0.63 -7.34
C VAL A 47 -9.26 1.21 -6.54
N ILE A 48 -8.26 1.82 -7.20
CA ILE A 48 -7.15 2.50 -6.54
C ILE A 48 -7.65 3.62 -5.61
N ILE A 49 -8.55 4.48 -6.11
CA ILE A 49 -9.07 5.62 -5.36
C ILE A 49 -9.88 5.16 -4.15
N ILE A 50 -10.78 4.18 -4.33
CA ILE A 50 -11.59 3.62 -3.23
C ILE A 50 -10.68 2.99 -2.19
N SER A 51 -9.71 2.16 -2.58
CA SER A 51 -8.76 1.53 -1.67
C SER A 51 -7.94 2.58 -0.90
N THR A 52 -7.54 3.66 -1.56
CA THR A 52 -6.78 4.76 -0.95
C THR A 52 -7.60 5.49 0.11
N PHE A 53 -8.85 5.89 -0.18
CA PHE A 53 -9.70 6.57 0.80
C PHE A 53 -10.14 5.65 1.93
N ALA A 54 -10.46 4.38 1.64
CA ALA A 54 -10.81 3.41 2.66
C ALA A 54 -9.63 3.13 3.60
N SER A 55 -8.39 3.09 3.08
CA SER A 55 -7.18 3.02 3.91
C SER A 55 -7.07 4.22 4.85
N ALA A 56 -7.36 5.45 4.37
CA ALA A 56 -7.36 6.63 5.24
C ALA A 56 -8.39 6.52 6.37
N ILE A 57 -9.59 5.99 6.08
CA ILE A 57 -10.64 5.76 7.10
C ILE A 57 -10.17 4.74 8.14
N PHE A 58 -9.58 3.61 7.72
CA PHE A 58 -9.10 2.61 8.67
C PHE A 58 -7.88 3.10 9.48
N ALA A 59 -7.02 3.94 8.89
CA ALA A 59 -5.96 4.62 9.64
C ALA A 59 -6.53 5.59 10.70
N LEU A 60 -7.63 6.28 10.39
CA LEU A 60 -8.34 7.11 11.35
C LEU A 60 -8.95 6.27 12.48
N LEU A 61 -9.57 5.13 12.17
CA LEU A 61 -10.08 4.19 13.17
C LEU A 61 -8.96 3.66 14.07
N ALA A 62 -7.76 3.43 13.52
CA ALA A 62 -6.61 3.01 14.31
C ALA A 62 -6.20 4.08 15.35
N ILE A 63 -6.32 5.38 15.06
CA ILE A 63 -6.09 6.45 16.05
C ILE A 63 -7.08 6.31 17.21
N PHE A 64 -8.36 6.15 16.93
CA PHE A 64 -9.40 6.06 17.97
C PHE A 64 -9.28 4.79 18.83
N THR A 65 -8.76 3.71 18.26
CA THR A 65 -8.62 2.43 18.96
C THR A 65 -7.26 2.23 19.63
N SER A 66 -6.27 3.08 19.34
CA SER A 66 -4.91 2.95 19.89
C SER A 66 -4.78 3.26 21.39
N GLY A 67 -5.83 3.81 22.02
CA GLY A 67 -5.80 4.26 23.41
C GLY A 67 -4.98 5.53 23.65
N SER A 68 -4.22 6.00 22.68
CA SER A 68 -3.37 7.20 22.81
C SER A 68 -4.15 8.52 22.81
N SER A 69 -5.40 8.50 22.31
CA SER A 69 -6.29 9.67 22.28
C SER A 69 -7.22 9.76 23.47
N LEU A 70 -7.24 8.73 24.34
CA LEU A 70 -8.28 8.52 25.35
C LEU A 70 -7.73 8.58 26.77
N GLU A 71 -6.74 9.41 27.03
CA GLU A 71 -6.28 9.70 28.40
C GLU A 71 -7.41 10.20 29.32
N ASN A 72 -8.54 10.62 28.74
CA ASN A 72 -9.72 11.12 29.45
C ASN A 72 -11.00 10.29 29.29
N MET A 73 -10.99 9.20 28.52
CA MET A 73 -12.16 8.33 28.45
C MET A 73 -12.01 7.17 29.44
N TYR A 74 -12.19 7.48 30.70
CA TYR A 74 -12.26 6.54 31.83
C TYR A 74 -13.46 5.56 31.79
N LEU A 75 -14.09 5.36 30.68
CA LEU A 75 -14.90 4.17 30.43
C LEU A 75 -14.03 3.20 29.59
N ALA A 76 -13.02 2.66 30.26
CA ALA A 76 -12.25 1.54 29.78
C ALA A 76 -13.18 0.36 29.50
N ILE A 77 -13.61 0.24 28.27
CA ILE A 77 -13.83 -1.07 27.69
C ILE A 77 -12.53 -1.83 27.99
N GLU A 78 -12.63 -2.97 28.67
CA GLU A 78 -11.49 -3.77 29.14
C GLU A 78 -10.36 -3.77 28.13
N LEU A 79 -9.11 -3.55 28.57
CA LEU A 79 -7.90 -3.39 27.74
C LEU A 79 -7.80 -4.38 26.56
N GLY A 80 -8.44 -5.54 26.65
CA GLY A 80 -8.47 -6.56 25.60
C GLY A 80 -9.27 -6.15 24.35
N THR A 81 -10.43 -5.55 24.52
CA THR A 81 -11.31 -5.15 23.40
C THR A 81 -10.71 -4.00 22.60
N SER A 82 -10.06 -3.03 23.26
CA SER A 82 -9.38 -1.91 22.59
C SER A 82 -8.22 -2.39 21.74
N LYS A 83 -7.39 -3.30 22.25
CA LYS A 83 -6.28 -3.89 21.47
C LYS A 83 -6.77 -4.69 20.26
N PHE A 84 -7.83 -5.48 20.44
CA PHE A 84 -8.43 -6.23 19.34
C PHE A 84 -8.94 -5.30 18.23
N LEU A 85 -9.66 -4.24 18.59
CA LEU A 85 -10.16 -3.25 17.64
C LEU A 85 -9.01 -2.52 16.93
N PHE A 86 -7.93 -2.22 17.64
CA PHE A 86 -6.73 -1.65 17.04
C PHE A 86 -6.08 -2.60 16.02
N PHE A 87 -5.91 -3.88 16.37
CA PHE A 87 -5.37 -4.89 15.45
C PHE A 87 -6.26 -5.07 14.22
N LEU A 88 -7.59 -5.06 14.41
CA LEU A 88 -8.56 -5.11 13.33
C LEU A 88 -8.45 -3.88 12.41
N ALA A 89 -8.40 -2.67 12.99
CA ALA A 89 -8.28 -1.43 12.21
C ALA A 89 -6.98 -1.39 11.39
N VAL A 90 -5.85 -1.79 11.99
CA VAL A 90 -4.56 -1.86 11.29
C VAL A 90 -4.56 -2.97 10.25
N GLY A 91 -5.17 -4.11 10.52
CA GLY A 91 -5.34 -5.19 9.54
C GLY A 91 -6.15 -4.74 8.32
N LEU A 92 -7.30 -4.08 8.55
CA LEU A 92 -8.14 -3.52 7.48
C LEU A 92 -7.43 -2.40 6.71
N TYR A 93 -6.67 -1.55 7.39
CA TYR A 93 -5.79 -0.58 6.72
C TYR A 93 -4.81 -1.27 5.77
N SER A 94 -4.07 -2.26 6.29
CA SER A 94 -3.03 -2.96 5.54
C SER A 94 -3.59 -3.78 4.39
N SER A 95 -4.79 -4.33 4.56
CA SER A 95 -5.50 -5.10 3.52
C SER A 95 -5.77 -4.30 2.25
N LEU A 96 -5.92 -2.98 2.37
CA LEU A 96 -6.15 -2.08 1.24
C LEU A 96 -4.88 -1.32 0.83
N ALA A 97 -4.04 -0.95 1.79
CA ALA A 97 -2.85 -0.15 1.51
C ALA A 97 -1.73 -0.95 0.83
N LEU A 98 -1.49 -2.21 1.21
CA LEU A 98 -0.41 -3.01 0.65
C LEU A 98 -0.62 -3.38 -0.84
N PRO A 99 -1.83 -3.74 -1.30
CA PRO A 99 -2.07 -4.00 -2.72
C PRO A 99 -1.93 -2.77 -3.62
N LEU A 100 -1.93 -1.54 -3.08
CA LEU A 100 -1.84 -0.32 -3.89
C LEU A 100 -0.58 -0.27 -4.77
N PHE A 101 0.54 -0.85 -4.33
CA PHE A 101 1.74 -0.89 -5.17
C PHE A 101 1.49 -1.70 -6.45
N SER A 102 0.96 -2.93 -6.33
CA SER A 102 0.65 -3.78 -7.47
C SER A 102 -0.43 -3.18 -8.37
N LEU A 103 -1.45 -2.54 -7.77
CA LEU A 103 -2.48 -1.83 -8.53
C LEU A 103 -1.91 -0.67 -9.35
N ASN A 104 -1.00 0.11 -8.77
CA ASN A 104 -0.36 1.22 -9.47
C ASN A 104 0.59 0.72 -10.56
N LEU A 105 1.29 -0.40 -10.34
CA LEU A 105 2.13 -1.02 -11.37
C LEU A 105 1.27 -1.50 -12.55
N ALA A 106 0.20 -2.24 -12.27
CA ALA A 106 -0.73 -2.70 -13.28
C ALA A 106 -1.38 -1.51 -14.04
N HIS A 107 -1.77 -0.46 -13.31
CA HIS A 107 -2.28 0.77 -13.93
C HIS A 107 -1.24 1.47 -14.82
N THR A 108 0.03 1.43 -14.45
CA THR A 108 1.10 1.99 -15.30
C THR A 108 1.26 1.16 -16.57
N ASN A 109 1.17 -0.15 -16.46
CA ASN A 109 1.26 -1.07 -17.60
C ASN A 109 0.12 -0.88 -18.61
N ASP A 110 -1.07 -0.41 -18.17
CA ASP A 110 -2.18 -0.07 -19.07
C ASP A 110 -1.82 1.04 -20.08
N PHE A 111 -0.83 1.88 -19.78
CA PHE A 111 -0.45 3.06 -20.58
C PHE A 111 0.93 2.96 -21.22
N VAL A 112 1.64 1.87 -21.00
CA VAL A 112 3.01 1.68 -21.47
C VAL A 112 3.03 0.53 -22.47
N PRO A 113 3.73 0.64 -23.61
CA PRO A 113 3.95 -0.50 -24.50
C PRO A 113 4.64 -1.65 -23.76
N LYS A 114 4.32 -2.90 -24.13
CA LYS A 114 4.83 -4.12 -23.46
C LYS A 114 6.36 -4.16 -23.39
N GLU A 115 7.05 -3.69 -24.41
CA GLU A 115 8.52 -3.63 -24.49
C GLU A 115 9.16 -2.70 -23.45
N LYS A 116 8.35 -1.84 -22.80
CA LYS A 116 8.78 -0.89 -21.78
C LYS A 116 8.31 -1.24 -20.36
N PHE A 117 7.63 -2.36 -20.17
CA PHE A 117 7.10 -2.76 -18.85
C PHE A 117 8.19 -2.85 -17.79
N VAL A 118 9.31 -3.49 -18.11
CA VAL A 118 10.46 -3.62 -17.19
C VAL A 118 11.03 -2.25 -16.82
N ALA A 119 11.17 -1.36 -17.80
CA ALA A 119 11.67 0.00 -17.57
C ALA A 119 10.69 0.83 -16.72
N ALA A 120 9.38 0.72 -16.97
CA ALA A 120 8.35 1.40 -16.19
C ALA A 120 8.30 0.88 -14.75
N GLY A 121 8.34 -0.44 -14.56
CA GLY A 121 8.41 -1.08 -13.26
C GLY A 121 9.67 -0.68 -12.48
N GLY A 122 10.83 -0.65 -13.15
CA GLY A 122 12.08 -0.16 -12.56
C GLY A 122 11.98 1.31 -12.11
N GLY A 123 11.32 2.16 -12.91
CA GLY A 123 11.05 3.55 -12.57
C GLY A 123 10.15 3.69 -11.32
N LEU A 124 9.07 2.91 -11.25
CA LEU A 124 8.20 2.85 -10.07
C LEU A 124 8.94 2.36 -8.83
N GLN A 125 9.80 1.34 -8.99
CA GLN A 125 10.61 0.82 -7.90
C GLN A 125 11.61 1.86 -7.37
N LEU A 126 12.21 2.66 -8.25
CA LEU A 126 13.08 3.77 -7.85
C LEU A 126 12.31 4.81 -7.01
N ILE A 127 11.12 5.21 -7.48
CA ILE A 127 10.25 6.15 -6.73
C ILE A 127 9.86 5.57 -5.38
N PHE A 128 9.50 4.27 -5.33
CA PHE A 128 9.23 3.56 -4.09
C PHE A 128 10.43 3.58 -3.15
N GLY A 129 11.64 3.34 -3.65
CA GLY A 129 12.89 3.38 -2.88
C GLY A 129 13.16 4.76 -2.27
N ILE A 130 12.97 5.84 -3.05
CA ILE A 130 13.08 7.22 -2.55
C ILE A 130 12.06 7.47 -1.44
N GLY A 131 10.80 7.03 -1.64
CA GLY A 131 9.76 7.11 -0.63
C GLY A 131 10.07 6.31 0.63
N ALA A 132 10.69 5.13 0.49
CA ALA A 132 11.09 4.28 1.61
C ALA A 132 12.21 4.91 2.48
N ILE A 133 13.05 5.75 1.90
CA ILE A 133 14.08 6.53 2.62
C ILE A 133 13.46 7.79 3.25
N GLY A 134 12.74 8.58 2.48
CA GLY A 134 12.17 9.86 2.94
C GLY A 134 10.96 9.71 3.86
N GLY A 135 10.12 8.70 3.61
CA GLY A 135 8.88 8.47 4.35
C GLY A 135 9.09 8.35 5.87
N PRO A 136 10.00 7.51 6.36
CA PRO A 136 10.30 7.41 7.78
C PRO A 136 10.74 8.73 8.43
N ILE A 137 11.50 9.55 7.71
CA ILE A 137 11.96 10.86 8.22
C ILE A 137 10.78 11.80 8.40
N VAL A 138 9.94 11.93 7.37
CA VAL A 138 8.74 12.79 7.42
C VAL A 138 7.74 12.27 8.46
N CYS A 139 7.51 10.97 8.53
CA CYS A 139 6.64 10.35 9.52
C CYS A 139 7.12 10.62 10.95
N THR A 140 8.42 10.52 11.20
CA THR A 140 9.01 10.84 12.52
C THR A 140 8.81 12.32 12.88
N LEU A 141 8.89 13.23 11.90
CA LEU A 141 8.58 14.64 12.12
C LEU A 141 7.11 14.83 12.53
N PHE A 142 6.18 14.15 11.87
CA PHE A 142 4.76 14.14 12.27
C PHE A 142 4.58 13.63 13.69
N MET A 143 5.26 12.54 14.06
CA MET A 143 5.22 12.03 15.43
C MET A 143 5.80 13.01 16.45
N LYS A 144 6.83 13.77 16.07
CA LYS A 144 7.40 14.82 16.93
C LYS A 144 6.44 15.99 17.15
N LEU A 145 5.68 16.38 16.12
CA LEU A 145 4.78 17.54 16.17
C LEU A 145 3.42 17.20 16.80
N PHE A 146 2.88 16.01 16.52
CA PHE A 146 1.52 15.61 16.91
C PHE A 146 1.49 14.46 17.92
N GLY A 147 2.64 14.13 18.52
CA GLY A 147 2.77 12.99 19.42
C GLY A 147 2.67 11.66 18.67
N VAL A 148 2.41 10.58 19.42
CA VAL A 148 2.39 9.22 18.87
C VAL A 148 1.40 9.06 17.72
N ASN A 149 0.24 9.71 17.80
CA ASN A 149 -0.79 9.70 16.75
C ASN A 149 -0.32 10.32 15.43
N GLY A 150 0.74 11.11 15.42
CA GLY A 150 1.36 11.64 14.22
C GLY A 150 1.72 10.58 13.19
N PHE A 151 1.96 9.33 13.63
CA PHE A 151 2.17 8.21 12.71
C PHE A 151 0.97 7.97 11.79
N PHE A 152 -0.22 7.80 12.36
CA PHE A 152 -1.44 7.59 11.56
C PHE A 152 -1.90 8.87 10.86
N MET A 153 -1.71 10.05 11.47
CA MET A 153 -1.99 11.32 10.80
C MET A 153 -1.18 11.49 9.51
N PHE A 154 0.10 11.13 9.53
CA PHE A 154 0.93 11.07 8.34
C PHE A 154 0.30 10.18 7.26
N LEU A 155 -0.08 8.95 7.62
CA LEU A 155 -0.70 8.01 6.68
C LEU A 155 -2.01 8.57 6.11
N ILE A 156 -2.89 9.12 6.95
CA ILE A 156 -4.19 9.69 6.54
C ILE A 156 -3.97 10.84 5.54
N ILE A 157 -3.11 11.78 5.87
CA ILE A 157 -2.87 12.98 5.02
C ILE A 157 -2.35 12.54 3.65
N PHE A 158 -1.37 11.65 3.59
CA PHE A 158 -0.83 11.19 2.32
C PHE A 158 -1.84 10.39 1.50
N HIS A 159 -2.66 9.54 2.13
CA HIS A 159 -3.73 8.84 1.43
C HIS A 159 -4.79 9.81 0.89
N ILE A 160 -5.17 10.83 1.64
CA ILE A 160 -6.11 11.87 1.16
C ILE A 160 -5.51 12.62 -0.04
N ILE A 161 -4.25 13.04 0.04
CA ILE A 161 -3.57 13.76 -1.06
C ILE A 161 -3.56 12.89 -2.32
N ILE A 162 -3.16 11.62 -2.20
CA ILE A 162 -3.11 10.67 -3.32
C ILE A 162 -4.51 10.43 -3.87
N GLY A 163 -5.50 10.19 -3.01
CA GLY A 163 -6.89 9.96 -3.41
C GLY A 163 -7.51 11.15 -4.14
N VAL A 164 -7.30 12.37 -3.64
CA VAL A 164 -7.75 13.61 -4.29
C VAL A 164 -7.05 13.79 -5.64
N PHE A 165 -5.74 13.58 -5.70
CA PHE A 165 -5.00 13.62 -6.95
C PHE A 165 -5.54 12.61 -7.96
N GLY A 166 -5.82 11.37 -7.53
CA GLY A 166 -6.45 10.34 -8.36
C GLY A 166 -7.79 10.76 -8.92
N LEU A 167 -8.68 11.35 -8.09
CA LEU A 167 -9.96 11.90 -8.53
C LEU A 167 -9.80 13.01 -9.57
N MET A 168 -8.85 13.91 -9.38
CA MET A 168 -8.57 14.97 -10.35
C MET A 168 -8.10 14.39 -11.69
N ARG A 169 -7.21 13.39 -11.64
CA ARG A 169 -6.70 12.72 -12.86
C ARG A 169 -7.78 11.96 -13.62
N MET A 170 -8.71 11.32 -12.92
CA MET A 170 -9.84 10.65 -13.57
C MET A 170 -10.70 11.59 -14.42
N LYS A 171 -10.89 12.84 -13.97
CA LYS A 171 -11.68 13.84 -14.73
C LYS A 171 -10.98 14.33 -15.99
N VAL A 172 -9.65 14.30 -16.02
CA VAL A 172 -8.85 14.90 -17.10
C VAL A 172 -8.50 13.87 -18.19
N ARG A 173 -8.35 12.59 -17.84
CA ARG A 173 -7.87 11.56 -18.76
C ARG A 173 -8.92 10.48 -18.97
N LYS A 174 -9.26 10.18 -20.22
CA LYS A 174 -10.15 9.06 -20.57
C LYS A 174 -9.52 7.74 -20.15
N THR A 175 -10.36 6.73 -19.89
CA THR A 175 -9.92 5.34 -19.69
C THR A 175 -9.39 4.83 -21.01
N GLU A 176 -8.20 4.23 -21.01
CA GLU A 176 -7.75 3.37 -22.10
C GLU A 176 -8.10 1.94 -21.67
N ASP A 177 -8.93 1.28 -22.49
CA ASP A 177 -9.20 -0.15 -22.32
C ASP A 177 -8.05 -0.90 -22.99
N ASN A 178 -7.12 -1.42 -22.19
CA ASN A 178 -6.14 -2.40 -22.66
C ASN A 178 -6.61 -3.79 -22.20
N PRO A 179 -7.32 -4.55 -23.06
CA PRO A 179 -7.89 -5.85 -22.68
C PRO A 179 -6.83 -6.92 -22.37
N ASP A 180 -5.57 -6.66 -22.73
CA ASP A 180 -4.47 -7.61 -22.53
C ASP A 180 -3.71 -7.42 -21.21
N SER A 181 -4.02 -6.39 -20.41
CA SER A 181 -3.37 -6.17 -19.13
C SER A 181 -4.12 -6.84 -17.99
N THR A 182 -3.54 -7.87 -17.41
CA THR A 182 -4.05 -8.56 -16.22
C THR A 182 -3.31 -8.11 -14.96
N PHE A 183 -4.00 -8.16 -13.82
CA PHE A 183 -3.37 -7.86 -12.54
C PHE A 183 -2.48 -9.02 -12.11
N THR A 184 -1.18 -8.74 -11.91
CA THR A 184 -0.23 -9.69 -11.31
C THR A 184 0.17 -9.22 -9.92
N PRO A 185 -0.02 -10.03 -8.86
CA PRO A 185 0.34 -9.66 -7.50
C PRO A 185 1.86 -9.66 -7.33
N LEU A 186 2.45 -8.47 -7.26
CA LEU A 186 3.89 -8.29 -7.10
C LEU A 186 4.20 -7.57 -5.79
N PRO A 187 5.23 -8.01 -5.03
CA PRO A 187 5.66 -7.30 -3.83
C PRO A 187 6.33 -5.98 -4.19
N ALA A 188 6.17 -4.97 -3.34
CA ALA A 188 6.80 -3.66 -3.53
C ALA A 188 8.35 -3.70 -3.54
N THR A 189 8.94 -4.81 -3.10
CA THR A 189 10.40 -5.05 -3.08
C THR A 189 10.88 -5.91 -4.25
N ILE A 190 10.05 -6.12 -5.28
CA ILE A 190 10.45 -6.92 -6.45
C ILE A 190 11.65 -6.30 -7.16
N THR A 191 12.56 -7.13 -7.60
CA THR A 191 13.71 -6.69 -8.40
C THR A 191 13.32 -6.48 -9.87
N PRO A 192 14.06 -5.69 -10.66
CA PRO A 192 13.81 -5.57 -12.10
C PRO A 192 13.77 -6.91 -12.83
N VAL A 193 14.63 -7.85 -12.45
CA VAL A 193 14.63 -9.23 -12.99
C VAL A 193 13.34 -9.99 -12.63
N GLY A 194 12.78 -9.75 -11.43
CA GLY A 194 11.51 -10.35 -11.04
C GLY A 194 10.32 -9.82 -11.85
N LEU A 195 10.42 -8.61 -12.43
CA LEU A 195 9.40 -8.06 -13.33
C LEU A 195 9.37 -8.77 -14.70
N GLU A 196 10.47 -9.38 -15.12
CA GLU A 196 10.53 -10.20 -16.35
C GLU A 196 9.69 -11.48 -16.23
N LEU A 197 9.37 -11.89 -15.00
CA LEU A 197 8.48 -13.03 -14.74
C LEU A 197 6.99 -12.67 -14.78
N ASP A 198 6.65 -11.39 -14.99
CA ASP A 198 5.27 -10.97 -15.21
C ASP A 198 4.77 -11.57 -16.53
N PRO A 199 3.65 -12.31 -16.54
CA PRO A 199 3.10 -12.93 -17.75
C PRO A 199 2.76 -11.91 -18.85
N ASP A 200 2.56 -10.63 -18.50
CA ASP A 200 2.31 -9.54 -19.45
C ASP A 200 3.60 -8.94 -20.04
N THR A 201 4.77 -9.30 -19.51
CA THR A 201 6.06 -8.86 -20.08
C THR A 201 6.38 -9.71 -21.30
N PRO A 202 6.66 -9.11 -22.49
CA PRO A 202 7.04 -9.89 -23.68
C PRO A 202 8.30 -10.72 -23.38
N ALA A 203 8.29 -11.98 -23.78
CA ALA A 203 9.51 -12.78 -23.76
C ALA A 203 10.54 -12.08 -24.65
N ASP A 204 11.74 -11.88 -24.11
CA ASP A 204 12.81 -11.24 -24.82
C ASP A 204 13.27 -12.17 -25.96
N ASP A 205 12.73 -11.99 -27.16
CA ASP A 205 13.19 -12.69 -28.39
C ASP A 205 14.64 -12.30 -28.77
N ALA A 206 15.26 -11.45 -27.95
CA ALA A 206 16.61 -10.92 -28.19
C ALA A 206 17.74 -11.95 -27.92
N VAL A 207 17.47 -13.07 -27.29
CA VAL A 207 18.50 -14.10 -27.03
C VAL A 207 18.75 -14.98 -28.24
N THR A 208 17.83 -15.08 -29.19
CA THR A 208 17.95 -15.91 -30.39
C THR A 208 18.77 -15.29 -31.53
N SER A 209 19.13 -14.02 -31.42
CA SER A 209 19.91 -13.36 -32.50
C SER A 209 21.43 -13.39 -32.29
N LEU A 210 21.95 -13.99 -31.24
CA LEU A 210 23.39 -14.06 -30.97
C LEU A 210 24.05 -15.40 -31.37
N ASP A 211 23.24 -16.41 -31.71
CA ASP A 211 23.76 -17.72 -32.12
C ASP A 211 23.94 -17.87 -33.66
N ASP A 212 23.56 -16.84 -34.43
CA ASP A 212 23.67 -16.86 -35.92
C ASP A 212 24.73 -15.89 -36.46
N LYS A 213 25.86 -15.72 -35.78
CA LYS A 213 27.03 -15.03 -36.36
C LYS A 213 28.34 -15.69 -36.01
#